data_c24612fecefafe68d7a7e813b348bdec
#
_entry.id   c24612fecefafe68d7a7e813b348bdec
#
_cell.length_a   1.000
_cell.length_b   1.000
_cell.length_c   1.000
_cell.angle_alpha   90.00
_cell.angle_beta   90.00
_cell.angle_gamma   90.00
#
_symmetry.space_group_name_H-M   'P 1'
#
loop_
_entity.id
_entity.type
_entity.pdbx_description
1 polymer ?
#
loop_
_entity_poly.entity_id
_entity_poly.type
_entity_poly.pdbx_seq_one_letter_code
_entity_poly.pdbx_strand_id
1 'polypeptide(L)'
;MWLKATAGQTPQTDRCRIPYRTPNRSGRQEPMVSRIYVEKKPGFDVEAQQLKGELTEILGIKGIEALRIINRYDVEGIDEELFRSCVPTVFSEPQVDVTYDELPASDGAVFAVEFLPGQFDQRADSASECVQLISQGERPAVRSAKVYMISGALDEAAIDAIKHYVVNPVEARIASLDLPETLYMETPEPQPVEVLDGFRELDEAGLAAFIAERGLAMDEADIAFCQQYFRDEDRDPTITEIRVIDTYWSDHCRHTTFGTVLDDVTIDDAVVQQAFDRYMEMRHELGRDAKPVCLM
;
A
#
# COMPACT_ATOMS: atom_id res chain seq x y z
N MET A 1 6.68 -25.49 -39.28
CA MET A 1 6.23 -26.83 -38.85
C MET A 1 5.80 -26.68 -37.40
N TRP A 2 4.54 -26.23 -37.19
CA TRP A 2 4.00 -25.93 -35.87
C TRP A 2 3.13 -27.08 -35.43
N LEU A 3 3.42 -27.63 -34.27
CA LEU A 3 2.64 -28.71 -33.63
C LEU A 3 1.26 -28.21 -33.24
N LYS A 4 0.22 -28.80 -33.83
CA LYS A 4 -1.15 -28.68 -33.34
C LYS A 4 -1.26 -29.46 -32.03
N ALA A 5 -1.45 -28.74 -30.93
CA ALA A 5 -1.86 -29.35 -29.68
C ALA A 5 -3.36 -29.61 -29.73
N THR A 6 -3.74 -30.87 -29.62
CA THR A 6 -5.12 -31.32 -29.47
C THR A 6 -5.65 -30.91 -28.10
N ALA A 7 -6.86 -30.33 -28.08
CA ALA A 7 -7.60 -30.02 -26.88
C ALA A 7 -7.84 -31.30 -26.05
N GLY A 8 -7.04 -31.47 -25.02
CA GLY A 8 -7.24 -32.46 -23.97
C GLY A 8 -7.97 -31.78 -22.81
N GLN A 9 -8.98 -32.47 -22.31
CA GLN A 9 -9.78 -32.05 -21.16
C GLN A 9 -8.92 -31.49 -20.02
N THR A 10 -9.24 -30.26 -19.61
CA THR A 10 -8.68 -29.63 -18.42
C THR A 10 -8.98 -30.50 -17.21
N PRO A 11 -7.96 -30.94 -16.43
CA PRO A 11 -8.24 -31.55 -15.15
C PRO A 11 -8.91 -30.46 -14.28
N GLN A 12 -10.04 -30.80 -13.68
CA GLN A 12 -10.62 -30.04 -12.58
C GLN A 12 -9.53 -29.90 -11.51
N THR A 13 -8.89 -28.74 -11.48
CA THR A 13 -7.98 -28.39 -10.39
C THR A 13 -8.82 -28.36 -9.12
N ASP A 14 -8.64 -29.37 -8.29
CA ASP A 14 -9.02 -29.29 -6.88
C ASP A 14 -8.49 -27.95 -6.35
N ARG A 15 -9.43 -27.03 -6.16
CA ARG A 15 -9.14 -25.74 -5.58
C ARG A 15 -8.47 -26.00 -4.24
N CYS A 16 -7.26 -25.56 -4.10
CA CYS A 16 -6.56 -25.49 -2.83
C CYS A 16 -7.41 -24.58 -1.93
N ARG A 17 -8.44 -25.16 -1.31
CA ARG A 17 -9.17 -24.52 -0.22
C ARG A 17 -8.18 -24.53 0.93
N ILE A 18 -7.55 -23.39 1.19
CA ILE A 18 -7.02 -23.13 2.52
C ILE A 18 -8.24 -23.28 3.43
N PRO A 19 -8.27 -24.27 4.33
CA PRO A 19 -9.43 -24.44 5.19
C PRO A 19 -9.46 -23.26 6.15
N TYR A 20 -10.31 -22.29 5.86
CA TYR A 20 -10.74 -21.30 6.84
C TYR A 20 -11.50 -22.10 7.90
N ARG A 21 -10.82 -22.45 8.98
CA ARG A 21 -11.39 -23.20 10.08
C ARG A 21 -12.25 -22.21 10.86
N THR A 22 -13.58 -22.31 10.68
CA THR A 22 -14.52 -21.68 11.61
C THR A 22 -14.17 -22.14 13.02
N PRO A 23 -13.98 -21.22 13.99
CA PRO A 23 -13.66 -21.62 15.35
C PRO A 23 -14.77 -22.54 15.89
N ASN A 24 -14.36 -23.68 16.40
CA ASN A 24 -15.26 -24.67 16.99
C ASN A 24 -15.85 -24.08 18.27
N ARG A 25 -17.08 -23.59 18.23
CA ARG A 25 -17.82 -23.03 19.36
C ARG A 25 -18.32 -24.14 20.27
N SER A 26 -17.44 -24.89 20.93
CA SER A 26 -17.80 -25.81 21.99
C SER A 26 -17.07 -25.47 23.27
N GLY A 27 -17.72 -24.70 24.14
CA GLY A 27 -17.48 -24.72 25.60
C GLY A 27 -16.32 -23.90 26.15
N ARG A 28 -15.81 -22.88 25.47
CA ARG A 28 -14.86 -21.89 26.03
C ARG A 28 -15.54 -20.51 26.13
N GLN A 29 -15.21 -19.75 27.17
CA GLN A 29 -15.52 -18.33 27.26
C GLN A 29 -15.28 -17.66 25.91
N GLU A 30 -16.19 -16.77 25.48
CA GLU A 30 -16.04 -16.03 24.24
C GLU A 30 -14.66 -15.36 24.26
N PRO A 31 -13.84 -15.56 23.23
CA PRO A 31 -12.53 -14.94 23.18
C PRO A 31 -12.72 -13.42 23.14
N MET A 32 -12.39 -12.78 24.25
CA MET A 32 -12.44 -11.33 24.40
C MET A 32 -11.17 -10.77 23.75
N VAL A 33 -11.30 -9.64 23.02
CA VAL A 33 -10.14 -8.90 22.52
C VAL A 33 -9.46 -8.22 23.70
N SER A 34 -8.18 -8.51 23.90
CA SER A 34 -7.33 -7.82 24.87
C SER A 34 -6.55 -6.71 24.18
N ARG A 35 -6.38 -5.57 24.84
CA ARG A 35 -5.68 -4.39 24.31
C ARG A 35 -4.56 -3.94 25.22
N ILE A 36 -3.44 -3.51 24.62
CA ILE A 36 -2.34 -2.83 25.31
C ILE A 36 -1.83 -1.66 24.46
N TYR A 37 -1.46 -0.59 25.14
CA TYR A 37 -0.82 0.57 24.55
C TYR A 37 0.63 0.63 25.03
N VAL A 38 1.55 0.91 24.10
CA VAL A 38 3.00 0.89 24.35
C VAL A 38 3.61 2.16 23.79
N GLU A 39 4.24 2.93 24.65
CA GLU A 39 4.85 4.21 24.31
C GLU A 39 6.34 4.21 24.65
N LYS A 40 7.15 4.79 23.78
CA LYS A 40 8.57 4.99 24.07
C LYS A 40 8.75 6.04 25.17
N LYS A 41 9.61 5.75 26.14
CA LYS A 41 9.98 6.70 27.19
C LYS A 41 10.67 7.93 26.60
N PRO A 42 10.58 9.09 27.30
CA PRO A 42 11.31 10.28 26.88
C PRO A 42 12.80 10.00 26.62
N GLY A 43 13.30 10.47 25.48
CA GLY A 43 14.65 10.20 24.99
C GLY A 43 14.80 8.96 24.10
N PHE A 44 13.78 8.09 24.05
CA PHE A 44 13.65 6.97 23.13
C PHE A 44 12.52 7.18 22.11
N ASP A 45 11.77 8.24 22.24
CA ASP A 45 10.62 8.66 21.42
C ASP A 45 11.03 9.36 20.12
N VAL A 46 12.09 8.86 19.47
CA VAL A 46 12.70 9.47 18.28
C VAL A 46 11.70 9.68 17.16
N GLU A 47 10.83 8.71 16.91
CA GLU A 47 9.80 8.79 15.87
C GLU A 47 8.83 9.97 16.12
N ALA A 48 8.39 10.16 17.37
CA ALA A 48 7.50 11.25 17.73
C ALA A 48 8.18 12.61 17.59
N GLN A 49 9.44 12.73 17.99
CA GLN A 49 10.22 13.97 17.87
C GLN A 49 10.51 14.31 16.40
N GLN A 50 10.86 13.31 15.59
CA GLN A 50 11.08 13.50 14.16
C GLN A 50 9.79 13.97 13.48
N LEU A 51 8.67 13.28 13.69
CA LEU A 51 7.38 13.66 13.11
C LEU A 51 6.99 15.08 13.54
N LYS A 52 7.19 15.45 14.82
CA LYS A 52 6.94 16.82 15.27
C LYS A 52 7.79 17.83 14.48
N GLY A 53 9.08 17.54 14.25
CA GLY A 53 9.96 18.36 13.41
C GLY A 53 9.44 18.51 11.98
N GLU A 54 9.06 17.40 11.33
CA GLU A 54 8.51 17.39 9.97
C GLU A 54 7.25 18.24 9.87
N LEU A 55 6.31 18.07 10.80
CA LEU A 55 5.05 18.82 10.82
C LEU A 55 5.28 20.33 11.02
N THR A 56 6.25 20.71 11.83
CA THR A 56 6.54 22.13 12.14
C THR A 56 7.43 22.80 11.09
N GLU A 57 8.48 22.11 10.62
CA GLU A 57 9.51 22.70 9.75
C GLU A 57 9.17 22.53 8.27
N ILE A 58 8.60 21.40 7.87
CA ILE A 58 8.30 21.11 6.46
C ILE A 58 6.88 21.57 6.12
N LEU A 59 5.87 21.13 6.90
CA LEU A 59 4.48 21.52 6.66
C LEU A 59 4.13 22.92 7.23
N GLY A 60 4.99 23.49 8.09
CA GLY A 60 4.76 24.82 8.65
C GLY A 60 3.61 24.90 9.63
N ILE A 61 3.17 23.78 10.21
CA ILE A 61 2.06 23.73 11.17
C ILE A 61 2.54 24.34 12.49
N LYS A 62 1.85 25.39 12.92
CA LYS A 62 2.17 26.09 14.16
C LYS A 62 1.29 25.62 15.30
N GLY A 63 1.78 25.79 16.54
CA GLY A 63 1.00 25.51 17.73
C GLY A 63 1.09 24.10 18.27
N ILE A 64 1.91 23.22 17.68
CA ILE A 64 2.18 21.87 18.22
C ILE A 64 3.09 22.01 19.44
N GLU A 65 2.58 21.79 20.64
CA GLU A 65 3.33 21.79 21.89
C GLU A 65 4.01 20.45 22.15
N ALA A 66 3.24 19.37 22.08
CA ALA A 66 3.76 18.01 22.20
C ALA A 66 3.09 17.06 21.20
N LEU A 67 3.86 16.06 20.79
CA LEU A 67 3.39 14.95 19.96
C LEU A 67 3.88 13.65 20.58
N ARG A 68 2.95 12.71 20.78
CA ARG A 68 3.21 11.38 21.30
C ARG A 68 2.72 10.34 20.30
N ILE A 69 3.47 9.28 20.13
CA ILE A 69 3.09 8.13 19.31
C ILE A 69 3.04 6.91 20.22
N ILE A 70 1.87 6.29 20.28
CA ILE A 70 1.62 5.13 21.12
C ILE A 70 1.26 3.96 20.22
N ASN A 71 2.00 2.86 20.28
CA ASN A 71 1.66 1.64 19.57
C ASN A 71 0.53 0.94 20.32
N ARG A 72 -0.54 0.63 19.62
CA ARG A 72 -1.67 -0.15 20.13
C ARG A 72 -1.58 -1.57 19.59
N TYR A 73 -1.77 -2.55 20.45
CA TYR A 73 -1.95 -3.94 20.06
C TYR A 73 -3.30 -4.42 20.55
N ASP A 74 -4.07 -4.99 19.62
CA ASP A 74 -5.30 -5.71 19.88
C ASP A 74 -5.03 -7.19 19.63
N VAL A 75 -5.38 -8.05 20.59
CA VAL A 75 -5.04 -9.48 20.57
C VAL A 75 -6.29 -10.30 20.88
N GLU A 76 -6.58 -11.30 20.06
CA GLU A 76 -7.69 -12.22 20.22
C GLU A 76 -7.20 -13.67 20.09
N GLY A 77 -7.76 -14.59 20.88
CA GLY A 77 -7.47 -16.02 20.79
C GLY A 77 -6.53 -16.54 21.87
N ILE A 78 -6.20 -15.73 22.86
CA ILE A 78 -5.44 -16.13 24.06
C ILE A 78 -6.18 -15.69 25.33
N ASP A 79 -5.86 -16.29 26.45
CA ASP A 79 -6.40 -15.90 27.75
C ASP A 79 -5.64 -14.71 28.36
N GLU A 80 -6.22 -14.10 29.38
CA GLU A 80 -5.68 -12.90 30.01
C GLU A 80 -4.32 -13.17 30.69
N GLU A 81 -4.08 -14.36 31.24
CA GLU A 81 -2.83 -14.71 31.91
C GLU A 81 -1.67 -14.74 30.91
N LEU A 82 -1.87 -15.41 29.79
CA LEU A 82 -0.89 -15.46 28.70
C LEU A 82 -0.68 -14.07 28.11
N PHE A 83 -1.76 -13.31 27.86
CA PHE A 83 -1.68 -11.94 27.36
C PHE A 83 -0.79 -11.07 28.28
N ARG A 84 -1.07 -11.07 29.59
CA ARG A 84 -0.27 -10.30 30.56
C ARG A 84 1.19 -10.73 30.64
N SER A 85 1.46 -12.02 30.52
CA SER A 85 2.84 -12.52 30.48
C SER A 85 3.61 -12.07 29.23
N CYS A 86 2.91 -11.88 28.10
CA CYS A 86 3.48 -11.41 26.85
C CYS A 86 3.72 -9.89 26.80
N VAL A 87 3.06 -9.10 27.66
CA VAL A 87 3.25 -7.63 27.65
C VAL A 87 4.72 -7.23 27.77
N PRO A 88 5.49 -7.67 28.77
CA PRO A 88 6.89 -7.26 28.93
C PRO A 88 7.88 -7.95 27.99
N THR A 89 7.46 -8.96 27.24
CA THR A 89 8.37 -9.80 26.45
C THR A 89 8.11 -9.76 24.95
N VAL A 90 6.86 -9.50 24.53
CA VAL A 90 6.45 -9.47 23.13
C VAL A 90 6.03 -8.07 22.70
N PHE A 91 5.14 -7.44 23.48
CA PHE A 91 4.53 -6.17 23.09
C PHE A 91 5.36 -4.95 23.48
N SER A 92 6.25 -5.06 24.48
CA SER A 92 7.06 -3.94 24.96
C SER A 92 8.47 -4.36 25.35
N GLU A 93 9.35 -3.37 25.43
CA GLU A 93 10.70 -3.46 26.01
C GLU A 93 10.73 -2.62 27.30
N PRO A 94 10.58 -3.20 28.49
CA PRO A 94 10.43 -2.46 29.75
C PRO A 94 11.53 -1.43 30.06
N GLN A 95 12.72 -1.60 29.45
CA GLN A 95 13.83 -0.65 29.60
C GLN A 95 13.53 0.69 28.95
N VAL A 96 12.86 0.68 27.79
CA VAL A 96 12.66 1.84 26.92
C VAL A 96 11.19 2.18 26.69
N ASP A 97 10.26 1.32 27.14
CA ASP A 97 8.83 1.47 26.95
C ASP A 97 8.07 1.68 28.27
N VAL A 98 6.94 2.35 28.16
CA VAL A 98 5.86 2.41 29.16
C VAL A 98 4.62 1.77 28.55
N THR A 99 3.91 0.96 29.34
CA THR A 99 2.68 0.29 28.92
C THR A 99 1.46 0.84 29.65
N TYR A 100 0.32 0.86 28.98
CA TYR A 100 -0.94 1.33 29.53
C TYR A 100 -2.07 0.38 29.13
N ASP A 101 -2.91 -0.01 30.08
CA ASP A 101 -4.12 -0.80 29.82
C ASP A 101 -5.21 0.03 29.13
N GLU A 102 -5.24 1.32 29.44
CA GLU A 102 -6.15 2.29 28.84
C GLU A 102 -5.35 3.43 28.18
N LEU A 103 -5.91 4.00 27.15
CA LEU A 103 -5.27 5.13 26.48
C LEU A 103 -5.15 6.31 27.46
N PRO A 104 -3.93 6.86 27.66
CA PRO A 104 -3.75 8.02 28.52
C PRO A 104 -4.65 9.18 28.12
N ALA A 105 -5.15 9.92 29.09
CA ALA A 105 -5.95 11.12 28.84
C ALA A 105 -5.14 12.16 28.06
N SER A 106 -5.80 12.84 27.14
CA SER A 106 -5.23 13.94 26.36
C SER A 106 -6.24 15.10 26.30
N ASP A 107 -5.73 16.30 26.35
CA ASP A 107 -6.48 17.55 26.13
C ASP A 107 -6.39 18.04 24.68
N GLY A 108 -5.66 17.32 23.83
CA GLY A 108 -5.45 17.64 22.42
C GLY A 108 -6.14 16.69 21.46
N ALA A 109 -5.71 16.74 20.20
CA ALA A 109 -6.19 15.84 19.15
C ALA A 109 -5.66 14.42 19.36
N VAL A 110 -6.55 13.43 19.23
CA VAL A 110 -6.21 12.01 19.32
C VAL A 110 -6.84 11.27 18.15
N PHE A 111 -6.05 10.50 17.42
CA PHE A 111 -6.54 9.62 16.39
C PHE A 111 -5.59 8.42 16.23
N ALA A 112 -6.11 7.34 15.69
CA ALA A 112 -5.32 6.14 15.43
C ALA A 112 -5.22 5.86 13.93
N VAL A 113 -4.11 5.24 13.51
CA VAL A 113 -3.87 4.80 12.13
C VAL A 113 -3.53 3.32 12.15
N GLU A 114 -4.24 2.55 11.34
CA GLU A 114 -4.04 1.11 11.17
C GLU A 114 -3.84 0.75 9.69
N PHE A 115 -3.26 -0.41 9.42
CA PHE A 115 -3.18 -0.91 8.05
C PHE A 115 -4.56 -1.28 7.49
N LEU A 116 -4.72 -1.09 6.19
CA LEU A 116 -5.91 -1.54 5.47
C LEU A 116 -6.01 -3.07 5.51
N PRO A 117 -7.23 -3.62 5.46
CA PRO A 117 -7.44 -5.05 5.30
C PRO A 117 -6.68 -5.59 4.08
N GLY A 118 -5.93 -6.67 4.28
CA GLY A 118 -5.10 -7.26 3.23
C GLY A 118 -3.68 -6.70 3.11
N GLN A 119 -3.38 -5.61 3.78
CA GLN A 119 -2.01 -5.12 3.93
C GLN A 119 -1.26 -5.93 5.00
N PHE A 120 0.05 -6.08 4.81
CA PHE A 120 0.90 -6.81 5.74
C PHE A 120 1.30 -5.91 6.93
N ASP A 121 0.77 -6.24 8.10
CA ASP A 121 1.14 -5.62 9.37
C ASP A 121 2.29 -6.40 10.00
N GLN A 122 3.54 -5.99 9.70
CA GLN A 122 4.74 -6.67 10.20
C GLN A 122 4.80 -6.72 11.73
N ARG A 123 4.35 -5.66 12.40
CA ARG A 123 4.36 -5.57 13.87
C ARG A 123 3.38 -6.57 14.49
N ALA A 124 2.17 -6.65 13.96
CA ALA A 124 1.17 -7.60 14.39
C ALA A 124 1.56 -9.05 14.07
N ASP A 125 2.13 -9.28 12.89
CA ASP A 125 2.60 -10.60 12.46
C ASP A 125 3.70 -11.12 13.38
N SER A 126 4.73 -10.33 13.63
CA SER A 126 5.83 -10.68 14.53
C SER A 126 5.35 -10.93 15.97
N ALA A 127 4.43 -10.07 16.46
CA ALA A 127 3.87 -10.25 17.81
C ALA A 127 3.06 -11.55 17.92
N SER A 128 2.23 -11.84 16.92
CA SER A 128 1.44 -13.08 16.83
C SER A 128 2.32 -14.32 16.82
N GLU A 129 3.42 -14.30 16.05
CA GLU A 129 4.39 -15.38 16.00
C GLU A 129 5.12 -15.58 17.35
N CYS A 130 5.56 -14.49 17.99
CA CYS A 130 6.21 -14.56 19.31
C CYS A 130 5.28 -15.13 20.38
N VAL A 131 4.00 -14.72 20.40
CA VAL A 131 3.01 -15.30 21.32
C VAL A 131 2.82 -16.79 21.06
N GLN A 132 2.76 -17.22 19.81
CA GLN A 132 2.68 -18.65 19.46
C GLN A 132 3.90 -19.42 19.95
N LEU A 133 5.10 -18.88 19.79
CA LEU A 133 6.34 -19.52 20.27
C LEU A 133 6.36 -19.68 21.79
N ILE A 134 5.89 -18.68 22.52
CA ILE A 134 5.83 -18.70 23.99
C ILE A 134 4.78 -19.72 24.48
N SER A 135 3.59 -19.68 23.89
CA SER A 135 2.48 -20.56 24.31
C SER A 135 2.60 -21.98 23.81
N GLN A 136 3.35 -22.21 22.72
CA GLN A 136 3.38 -23.46 21.95
C GLN A 136 1.97 -23.92 21.52
N GLY A 137 1.03 -22.96 21.40
CA GLY A 137 -0.36 -23.15 21.07
C GLY A 137 -0.72 -22.68 19.67
N GLU A 138 -2.00 -22.37 19.49
CA GLU A 138 -2.47 -21.76 18.24
C GLU A 138 -1.98 -20.31 18.13
N ARG A 139 -1.76 -19.86 16.90
CA ARG A 139 -1.35 -18.49 16.62
C ARG A 139 -2.54 -17.55 16.86
N PRO A 140 -2.43 -16.54 17.76
CA PRO A 140 -3.51 -15.59 18.01
C PRO A 140 -3.70 -14.62 16.85
N ALA A 141 -4.88 -14.04 16.74
CA ALA A 141 -5.09 -12.88 15.89
C ALA A 141 -4.51 -11.64 16.61
N VAL A 142 -3.67 -10.90 15.91
CA VAL A 142 -3.12 -9.62 16.40
C VAL A 142 -3.34 -8.55 15.35
N ARG A 143 -3.69 -7.35 15.77
CA ARG A 143 -3.67 -6.13 14.95
C ARG A 143 -2.89 -5.05 15.66
N SER A 144 -2.17 -4.24 14.90
CA SER A 144 -1.52 -3.07 15.46
C SER A 144 -2.07 -1.77 14.87
N ALA A 145 -1.95 -0.71 15.66
CA ALA A 145 -2.22 0.65 15.20
C ALA A 145 -1.27 1.61 15.89
N LYS A 146 -1.01 2.74 15.26
CA LYS A 146 -0.32 3.87 15.89
C LYS A 146 -1.35 4.90 16.34
N VAL A 147 -1.34 5.25 17.60
CA VAL A 147 -2.18 6.31 18.16
C VAL A 147 -1.33 7.56 18.26
N TYR A 148 -1.80 8.62 17.62
CA TYR A 148 -1.18 9.93 17.63
C TYR A 148 -1.94 10.81 18.64
N MET A 149 -1.20 11.38 19.58
CA MET A 149 -1.72 12.31 20.57
C MET A 149 -0.98 13.63 20.43
N ILE A 150 -1.69 14.69 20.07
CA ILE A 150 -1.09 15.98 19.71
C ILE A 150 -1.71 17.05 20.56
N SER A 151 -0.92 17.68 21.43
CA SER A 151 -1.36 18.81 22.23
C SER A 151 -0.86 20.14 21.66
N GLY A 152 -1.61 21.20 21.97
CA GLY A 152 -1.31 22.55 21.54
C GLY A 152 -2.51 23.26 20.91
N ALA A 153 -2.28 24.49 20.45
CA ALA A 153 -3.32 25.32 19.84
C ALA A 153 -3.48 24.99 18.34
N LEU A 154 -4.20 23.91 18.04
CA LEU A 154 -4.43 23.42 16.68
C LEU A 154 -5.91 23.62 16.30
N ASP A 155 -6.15 24.14 15.11
CA ASP A 155 -7.48 24.16 14.51
C ASP A 155 -7.77 22.84 13.74
N GLU A 156 -9.00 22.67 13.31
CA GLU A 156 -9.47 21.48 12.61
C GLU A 156 -8.69 21.27 11.29
N ALA A 157 -8.38 22.37 10.58
CA ALA A 157 -7.64 22.31 9.32
C ALA A 157 -6.19 21.79 9.52
N ALA A 158 -5.53 22.22 10.60
CA ALA A 158 -4.22 21.72 10.96
C ALA A 158 -4.26 20.22 11.31
N ILE A 159 -5.27 19.79 12.08
CA ILE A 159 -5.46 18.38 12.44
C ILE A 159 -5.70 17.52 11.19
N ASP A 160 -6.50 17.98 10.24
CA ASP A 160 -6.77 17.26 9.00
C ASP A 160 -5.53 17.23 8.09
N ALA A 161 -4.74 18.29 8.03
CA ALA A 161 -3.47 18.30 7.34
C ALA A 161 -2.48 17.28 7.95
N ILE A 162 -2.44 17.16 9.28
CA ILE A 162 -1.61 16.15 9.97
C ILE A 162 -2.09 14.73 9.62
N LYS A 163 -3.39 14.46 9.69
CA LYS A 163 -3.95 13.15 9.31
C LYS A 163 -3.61 12.81 7.86
N HIS A 164 -3.76 13.78 6.95
CA HIS A 164 -3.43 13.58 5.54
C HIS A 164 -1.94 13.28 5.32
N TYR A 165 -1.06 13.85 6.13
CA TYR A 165 0.37 13.59 6.07
C TYR A 165 0.75 12.21 6.59
N VAL A 166 0.18 11.77 7.72
CA VAL A 166 0.57 10.50 8.36
C VAL A 166 -0.16 9.28 7.81
N VAL A 167 -1.30 9.47 7.12
CA VAL A 167 -2.08 8.37 6.53
C VAL A 167 -1.74 8.22 5.07
N ASN A 168 -1.03 7.15 4.72
CA ASN A 168 -0.91 6.74 3.33
C ASN A 168 -2.18 5.96 2.92
N PRO A 169 -3.06 6.52 2.08
CA PRO A 169 -4.36 5.89 1.76
C PRO A 169 -4.23 4.59 0.95
N VAL A 170 -3.04 4.27 0.44
CA VAL A 170 -2.77 3.01 -0.28
C VAL A 170 -2.59 1.84 0.69
N GLU A 171 -2.11 2.10 1.90
CA GLU A 171 -1.77 1.05 2.87
C GLU A 171 -2.45 1.20 4.23
N ALA A 172 -2.96 2.39 4.57
CA ALA A 172 -3.43 2.70 5.92
C ALA A 172 -4.73 3.52 5.90
N ARG A 173 -5.40 3.53 7.03
CA ARG A 173 -6.61 4.32 7.29
C ARG A 173 -6.67 4.80 8.73
N ILE A 174 -7.54 5.77 8.98
CA ILE A 174 -7.93 6.14 10.35
C ILE A 174 -8.69 4.96 10.98
N ALA A 175 -8.25 4.55 12.16
CA ALA A 175 -8.85 3.48 12.96
C ALA A 175 -9.77 4.02 14.04
N SER A 176 -10.80 3.24 14.43
CA SER A 176 -11.54 3.51 15.65
C SER A 176 -10.65 3.39 16.89
N LEU A 177 -10.91 4.21 17.89
CA LEU A 177 -10.28 4.09 19.22
C LEU A 177 -11.02 3.08 20.10
N ASP A 178 -12.24 2.70 19.74
CA ASP A 178 -13.02 1.71 20.47
C ASP A 178 -12.38 0.32 20.39
N LEU A 179 -12.60 -0.48 21.43
CA LEU A 179 -12.20 -1.88 21.42
C LEU A 179 -13.15 -2.67 20.52
N PRO A 180 -12.66 -3.36 19.48
CA PRO A 180 -13.51 -4.18 18.62
C PRO A 180 -13.99 -5.44 19.36
N GLU A 181 -15.16 -5.94 18.99
CA GLU A 181 -15.69 -7.19 19.54
C GLU A 181 -14.87 -8.40 19.07
N THR A 182 -14.33 -8.33 17.84
CA THR A 182 -13.47 -9.37 17.26
C THR A 182 -12.49 -8.76 16.25
N LEU A 183 -11.34 -9.40 16.11
CA LEU A 183 -10.31 -9.07 15.11
C LEU A 183 -10.52 -9.84 13.80
N TYR A 184 -11.37 -10.85 13.79
CA TYR A 184 -11.69 -11.59 12.59
C TYR A 184 -12.64 -10.77 11.73
N MET A 185 -12.24 -10.56 10.47
CA MET A 185 -13.09 -9.86 9.50
C MET A 185 -13.75 -10.87 8.57
N GLU A 186 -15.03 -10.67 8.31
CA GLU A 186 -15.68 -11.32 7.19
C GLU A 186 -15.13 -10.69 5.89
N THR A 187 -14.46 -11.49 5.09
CA THR A 187 -14.03 -11.08 3.76
C THR A 187 -15.10 -11.46 2.76
N PRO A 188 -15.59 -10.53 1.94
CA PRO A 188 -16.51 -10.86 0.87
C PRO A 188 -15.85 -11.86 -0.10
N GLU A 189 -16.64 -12.77 -0.65
CA GLU A 189 -16.14 -13.65 -1.69
C GLU A 189 -15.65 -12.81 -2.89
N PRO A 190 -14.47 -13.14 -3.44
CA PRO A 190 -13.97 -12.45 -4.62
C PRO A 190 -14.97 -12.57 -5.77
N GLN A 191 -15.29 -11.44 -6.39
CA GLN A 191 -16.11 -11.47 -7.60
C GLN A 191 -15.29 -12.06 -8.76
N PRO A 192 -15.95 -12.73 -9.72
CA PRO A 192 -15.31 -13.12 -10.97
C PRO A 192 -14.67 -11.90 -11.65
N VAL A 193 -13.57 -12.14 -12.35
CA VAL A 193 -12.92 -11.07 -13.13
C VAL A 193 -13.87 -10.58 -14.21
N GLU A 194 -14.05 -9.26 -14.32
CA GLU A 194 -14.88 -8.60 -15.32
C GLU A 194 -14.39 -8.95 -16.74
N VAL A 195 -15.30 -9.47 -17.57
CA VAL A 195 -15.11 -9.58 -19.02
C VAL A 195 -15.62 -8.27 -19.64
N LEU A 196 -14.85 -7.69 -20.53
CA LEU A 196 -15.18 -6.41 -21.17
C LEU A 196 -16.06 -6.64 -22.38
N ASP A 197 -17.32 -7.02 -22.13
CA ASP A 197 -18.27 -7.35 -23.19
C ASP A 197 -18.43 -6.20 -24.19
N GLY A 198 -18.28 -6.50 -25.47
CA GLY A 198 -18.38 -5.53 -26.56
C GLY A 198 -17.09 -4.75 -26.82
N PHE A 199 -15.98 -5.05 -26.15
CA PHE A 199 -14.70 -4.38 -26.41
C PHE A 199 -14.27 -4.51 -27.88
N ARG A 200 -14.52 -5.66 -28.51
CA ARG A 200 -14.18 -5.95 -29.90
C ARG A 200 -14.95 -5.10 -30.92
N GLU A 201 -16.13 -4.61 -30.55
CA GLU A 201 -17.01 -3.81 -31.40
C GLU A 201 -16.83 -2.30 -31.24
N LEU A 202 -16.01 -1.85 -30.29
CA LEU A 202 -15.78 -0.41 -30.08
C LEU A 202 -15.20 0.24 -31.35
N ASP A 203 -15.72 1.40 -31.68
CA ASP A 203 -15.15 2.28 -32.70
C ASP A 203 -14.01 3.14 -32.13
N GLU A 204 -13.38 3.97 -32.94
CA GLU A 204 -12.27 4.84 -32.51
C GLU A 204 -12.65 5.74 -31.33
N ALA A 205 -13.86 6.31 -31.36
CA ALA A 205 -14.34 7.17 -30.27
C ALA A 205 -14.59 6.36 -28.98
N GLY A 206 -15.09 5.14 -29.12
CA GLY A 206 -15.27 4.18 -28.00
C GLY A 206 -13.94 3.76 -27.39
N LEU A 207 -12.91 3.51 -28.20
CA LEU A 207 -11.56 3.19 -27.71
C LEU A 207 -10.93 4.37 -26.98
N ALA A 208 -11.03 5.59 -27.51
CA ALA A 208 -10.55 6.79 -26.85
C ALA A 208 -11.23 7.02 -25.49
N ALA A 209 -12.56 6.85 -25.43
CA ALA A 209 -13.32 6.94 -24.19
C ALA A 209 -12.91 5.86 -23.19
N PHE A 210 -12.68 4.64 -23.65
CA PHE A 210 -12.24 3.50 -22.82
C PHE A 210 -10.87 3.77 -22.17
N ILE A 211 -9.89 4.31 -22.94
CA ILE A 211 -8.58 4.71 -22.42
C ILE A 211 -8.75 5.75 -21.31
N ALA A 212 -9.52 6.82 -21.59
CA ALA A 212 -9.72 7.92 -20.66
C ALA A 212 -10.43 7.48 -19.37
N GLU A 213 -11.49 6.68 -19.49
CA GLU A 213 -12.27 6.17 -18.34
C GLU A 213 -11.45 5.25 -17.45
N ARG A 214 -10.63 4.39 -18.06
CA ARG A 214 -9.83 3.39 -17.34
C ARG A 214 -8.45 3.91 -16.92
N GLY A 215 -8.05 5.11 -17.39
CA GLY A 215 -6.75 5.73 -17.09
C GLY A 215 -5.58 4.87 -17.59
N LEU A 216 -5.67 4.37 -18.82
CA LEU A 216 -4.64 3.52 -19.42
C LEU A 216 -3.46 4.36 -19.90
N ALA A 217 -2.27 3.76 -19.87
CA ALA A 217 -1.03 4.33 -20.40
C ALA A 217 -0.90 4.12 -21.94
N MET A 218 -1.60 3.13 -22.49
CA MET A 218 -1.69 2.88 -23.93
C MET A 218 -2.35 4.05 -24.66
N ASP A 219 -1.88 4.34 -25.86
CA ASP A 219 -2.55 5.27 -26.77
C ASP A 219 -3.63 4.57 -27.63
N GLU A 220 -4.28 5.34 -28.51
CA GLU A 220 -5.37 4.83 -29.36
C GLU A 220 -4.88 3.77 -30.35
N ALA A 221 -3.66 3.88 -30.86
CA ALA A 221 -3.09 2.90 -31.78
C ALA A 221 -2.76 1.59 -31.06
N ASP A 222 -2.24 1.67 -29.84
CA ASP A 222 -1.92 0.54 -29.01
C ASP A 222 -3.16 -0.26 -28.62
N ILE A 223 -4.22 0.43 -28.17
CA ILE A 223 -5.46 -0.26 -27.79
C ILE A 223 -6.19 -0.85 -28.99
N ALA A 224 -6.12 -0.19 -30.17
CA ALA A 224 -6.66 -0.72 -31.41
C ALA A 224 -5.92 -2.00 -31.84
N PHE A 225 -4.60 -2.05 -31.66
CA PHE A 225 -3.81 -3.27 -31.87
C PHE A 225 -4.25 -4.39 -30.94
N CYS A 226 -4.46 -4.10 -29.66
CA CYS A 226 -4.99 -5.08 -28.71
C CYS A 226 -6.39 -5.53 -29.10
N GLN A 227 -7.27 -4.62 -29.54
CA GLN A 227 -8.61 -4.96 -30.01
C GLN A 227 -8.56 -5.94 -31.17
N GLN A 228 -7.66 -5.72 -32.16
CA GLN A 228 -7.50 -6.64 -33.29
C GLN A 228 -7.05 -8.03 -32.82
N TYR A 229 -6.13 -8.11 -31.86
CA TYR A 229 -5.72 -9.38 -31.27
C TYR A 229 -6.91 -10.16 -30.68
N PHE A 230 -7.78 -9.48 -29.90
CA PHE A 230 -8.95 -10.14 -29.30
C PHE A 230 -10.05 -10.46 -30.31
N ARG A 231 -10.13 -9.72 -31.42
CA ARG A 231 -10.97 -10.11 -32.59
C ARG A 231 -10.47 -11.43 -33.21
N ASP A 232 -9.16 -11.58 -33.38
CA ASP A 232 -8.57 -12.79 -33.95
C ASP A 232 -8.70 -13.99 -33.01
N GLU A 233 -8.72 -13.77 -31.68
CA GLU A 233 -8.99 -14.76 -30.63
C GLU A 233 -10.47 -15.11 -30.50
N ASP A 234 -11.36 -14.38 -31.18
CA ASP A 234 -12.84 -14.50 -31.12
C ASP A 234 -13.42 -14.46 -29.70
N ARG A 235 -12.87 -13.62 -28.85
CA ARG A 235 -13.33 -13.37 -27.48
C ARG A 235 -13.07 -11.95 -27.02
N ASP A 236 -13.88 -11.47 -26.07
CA ASP A 236 -13.59 -10.23 -25.38
C ASP A 236 -12.52 -10.45 -24.30
N PRO A 237 -11.67 -9.45 -24.03
CA PRO A 237 -10.69 -9.52 -22.96
C PRO A 237 -11.33 -9.39 -21.59
N THR A 238 -10.63 -9.89 -20.58
CA THR A 238 -10.89 -9.51 -19.21
C THR A 238 -10.22 -8.17 -18.87
N ILE A 239 -10.74 -7.46 -17.87
CA ILE A 239 -10.09 -6.23 -17.38
C ILE A 239 -8.65 -6.51 -16.91
N THR A 240 -8.40 -7.69 -16.35
CA THR A 240 -7.06 -8.11 -15.92
C THR A 240 -6.10 -8.21 -17.10
N GLU A 241 -6.51 -8.80 -18.23
CA GLU A 241 -5.67 -8.89 -19.43
C GLU A 241 -5.29 -7.50 -19.94
N ILE A 242 -6.26 -6.60 -20.06
CA ILE A 242 -6.00 -5.22 -20.49
C ILE A 242 -5.04 -4.51 -19.51
N ARG A 243 -5.26 -4.62 -18.21
CA ARG A 243 -4.38 -4.01 -17.19
C ARG A 243 -2.95 -4.56 -17.22
N VAL A 244 -2.80 -5.86 -17.45
CA VAL A 244 -1.47 -6.49 -17.56
C VAL A 244 -0.76 -6.00 -18.82
N ILE A 245 -1.44 -5.96 -19.97
CA ILE A 245 -0.88 -5.45 -21.22
C ILE A 245 -0.51 -3.97 -21.04
N ASP A 246 -1.40 -3.15 -20.50
CA ASP A 246 -1.16 -1.74 -20.24
C ASP A 246 0.05 -1.50 -19.34
N THR A 247 0.26 -2.36 -18.33
CA THR A 247 1.45 -2.29 -17.47
C THR A 247 2.73 -2.49 -18.25
N TYR A 248 2.77 -3.39 -19.23
CA TYR A 248 3.92 -3.59 -20.11
C TYR A 248 4.08 -2.46 -21.13
N TRP A 249 2.98 -1.85 -21.60
CA TRP A 249 2.99 -0.70 -22.49
C TRP A 249 3.31 0.60 -21.75
N SER A 250 2.96 0.66 -20.46
CA SER A 250 3.28 1.82 -19.65
C SER A 250 4.78 2.08 -19.68
N ASP A 251 5.14 3.35 -19.61
CA ASP A 251 6.52 3.82 -19.62
C ASP A 251 7.25 3.50 -18.29
N HIS A 252 7.02 2.29 -17.76
CA HIS A 252 7.55 1.86 -16.47
C HIS A 252 9.07 1.96 -16.39
N CYS A 253 9.77 1.53 -17.44
CA CYS A 253 11.21 1.70 -17.58
C CYS A 253 11.59 2.86 -18.52
N ARG A 254 10.62 3.58 -19.06
CA ARG A 254 10.77 4.73 -19.95
C ARG A 254 11.65 4.47 -21.19
N HIS A 255 11.74 3.25 -21.65
CA HIS A 255 12.57 2.89 -22.82
C HIS A 255 12.08 3.53 -24.10
N THR A 256 10.76 3.60 -24.31
CA THR A 256 10.17 4.25 -25.47
C THR A 256 10.40 5.76 -25.46
N THR A 257 10.08 6.42 -24.35
CA THR A 257 10.27 7.87 -24.19
C THR A 257 11.74 8.25 -24.30
N PHE A 258 12.62 7.57 -23.59
CA PHE A 258 14.05 7.89 -23.61
C PHE A 258 14.73 7.49 -24.91
N GLY A 259 14.20 6.50 -25.64
CA GLY A 259 14.67 6.10 -26.96
C GLY A 259 14.18 6.98 -28.10
N THR A 260 13.31 7.95 -27.84
CA THR A 260 12.83 8.92 -28.85
C THR A 260 14.01 9.65 -29.47
N VAL A 261 14.10 9.62 -30.81
CA VAL A 261 15.12 10.34 -31.55
C VAL A 261 14.73 11.80 -31.66
N LEU A 262 15.65 12.68 -31.29
CA LEU A 262 15.48 14.14 -31.35
C LEU A 262 16.07 14.66 -32.67
N ASP A 263 15.21 14.99 -33.63
CA ASP A 263 15.63 15.48 -34.93
C ASP A 263 15.71 17.01 -35.00
N ASP A 264 14.88 17.69 -34.21
CA ASP A 264 14.84 19.15 -34.13
C ASP A 264 14.70 19.55 -32.64
N VAL A 265 15.60 20.41 -32.19
CA VAL A 265 15.65 20.83 -30.78
C VAL A 265 15.67 22.36 -30.71
N THR A 266 14.65 22.91 -30.09
CA THR A 266 14.57 24.35 -29.78
C THR A 266 14.54 24.53 -28.27
N ILE A 267 15.43 25.35 -27.72
CA ILE A 267 15.57 25.58 -26.28
C ILE A 267 15.48 27.09 -26.01
N ASP A 268 14.51 27.50 -25.21
CA ASP A 268 14.28 28.91 -24.87
C ASP A 268 15.06 29.37 -23.60
N ASP A 269 15.54 28.42 -22.81
CA ASP A 269 16.33 28.69 -21.58
C ASP A 269 17.83 28.64 -21.87
N ALA A 270 18.54 29.72 -21.53
CA ALA A 270 19.97 29.86 -21.81
C ALA A 270 20.85 28.85 -21.05
N VAL A 271 20.46 28.44 -19.83
CA VAL A 271 21.24 27.47 -19.04
C VAL A 271 21.06 26.07 -19.62
N VAL A 272 19.83 25.73 -20.02
CA VAL A 272 19.53 24.44 -20.66
C VAL A 272 20.19 24.39 -22.04
N GLN A 273 20.19 25.48 -22.82
CA GLN A 273 20.90 25.55 -24.10
C GLN A 273 22.41 25.29 -23.92
N GLN A 274 23.03 25.93 -22.95
CA GLN A 274 24.47 25.72 -22.67
C GLN A 274 24.76 24.25 -22.31
N ALA A 275 23.90 23.62 -21.54
CA ALA A 275 24.04 22.20 -21.18
C ALA A 275 23.89 21.29 -22.41
N PHE A 276 22.96 21.59 -23.31
CA PHE A 276 22.78 20.86 -24.54
C PHE A 276 23.98 21.05 -25.50
N ASP A 277 24.48 22.28 -25.67
CA ASP A 277 25.68 22.54 -26.48
C ASP A 277 26.89 21.73 -25.95
N ARG A 278 27.09 21.73 -24.63
CA ARG A 278 28.15 20.93 -24.00
C ARG A 278 27.95 19.42 -24.23
N TYR A 279 26.74 18.95 -24.18
CA TYR A 279 26.43 17.53 -24.51
C TYR A 279 26.82 17.21 -25.98
N MET A 280 26.49 18.07 -26.92
CA MET A 280 26.83 17.88 -28.34
C MET A 280 28.36 17.91 -28.55
N GLU A 281 29.08 18.82 -27.89
CA GLU A 281 30.55 18.85 -27.91
C GLU A 281 31.16 17.54 -27.41
N MET A 282 30.68 17.03 -26.26
CA MET A 282 31.15 15.76 -25.69
C MET A 282 30.87 14.59 -26.64
N ARG A 283 29.73 14.57 -27.32
CA ARG A 283 29.41 13.56 -28.34
C ARG A 283 30.45 13.55 -29.46
N HIS A 284 30.81 14.74 -29.93
CA HIS A 284 31.83 14.91 -30.97
C HIS A 284 33.21 14.46 -30.48
N GLU A 285 33.64 14.88 -29.29
CA GLU A 285 34.91 14.47 -28.67
C GLU A 285 35.02 12.94 -28.53
N LEU A 286 33.87 12.25 -28.30
CA LEU A 286 33.78 10.80 -28.14
C LEU A 286 33.54 10.06 -29.47
N GLY A 287 33.50 10.74 -30.62
CA GLY A 287 33.25 10.14 -31.93
C GLY A 287 31.84 9.52 -32.06
N ARG A 288 30.84 10.09 -31.41
CA ARG A 288 29.46 9.58 -31.39
C ARG A 288 28.50 10.34 -32.29
N ASP A 289 28.98 11.15 -33.22
CA ASP A 289 28.16 11.96 -34.12
C ASP A 289 27.17 11.12 -34.97
N ALA A 290 27.56 9.91 -35.34
CA ALA A 290 26.72 8.99 -36.12
C ALA A 290 25.61 8.29 -35.31
N LYS A 291 25.58 8.44 -33.98
CA LYS A 291 24.51 7.89 -33.15
C LYS A 291 23.35 8.86 -33.06
N PRO A 292 22.10 8.38 -32.99
CA PRO A 292 20.95 9.28 -32.81
C PRO A 292 21.10 10.07 -31.51
N VAL A 293 20.58 11.28 -31.49
CA VAL A 293 20.40 12.08 -30.29
C VAL A 293 19.10 11.62 -29.64
N CYS A 294 19.14 11.12 -28.42
CA CYS A 294 17.99 10.67 -27.64
C CYS A 294 18.22 10.96 -26.14
N LEU A 295 17.22 10.71 -25.33
CA LEU A 295 17.28 10.95 -23.89
C LEU A 295 18.01 9.85 -23.12
N MET A 296 18.41 8.76 -23.74
CA MET A 296 19.20 7.68 -23.14
C MET A 296 20.68 7.78 -23.48
#